data_8c23088adfaf57d166abc121b759388e
#
_entry.id   8c23088adfaf57d166abc121b759388e
#
_cell.length_a   1.000
_cell.length_b   1.000
_cell.length_c   1.000
_cell.angle_alpha   90.00
_cell.angle_beta   90.00
_cell.angle_gamma   90.00
#
_symmetry.space_group_name_H-M   'P 1'
#
loop_
_entity.id
_entity.type
_entity.pdbx_description
1 polymer ?
#
loop_
_entity_poly.entity_id
_entity_poly.type
_entity_poly.pdbx_seq_one_letter_code
_entity_poly.pdbx_strand_id
1 'polypeptide(L)'
;AAASAAQSSAAQSTDASTSDNPLRPDTLDTITVVLFGEESPRMQQLMEEKYQQVFIDEINTKVELMYLPWTENGAGGKVDLMIASGQEFDACIVDPTWAASSYSKGYLQDLSDVIDKYLPDWHENMNATAFDAYRYDGGVYAIPIGNKPTAGVYNTVCVRQDIMDAIGMDNIATLDDLTTYAEKAKEQYGLYATYELADAAYIIRGTSDRNLITVDKSNLWIDQDTKEFVSLVDSPEFEAAVKLYNN
;
A
#
# COMPACT_ATOMS: atom_id res chain seq x y z
N ALA A 1 -1.54 12.33 44.59
CA ALA A 1 -1.44 10.90 44.91
C ALA A 1 -2.74 10.21 44.52
N ALA A 2 -2.78 9.54 43.41
CA ALA A 2 -3.66 8.39 43.13
C ALA A 2 -3.14 7.76 41.85
N ALA A 3 -2.39 6.69 41.97
CA ALA A 3 -1.98 5.83 40.86
C ALA A 3 -3.19 5.02 40.42
N SER A 4 -3.57 5.12 39.14
CA SER A 4 -4.54 4.23 38.50
C SER A 4 -3.77 3.05 37.91
N ALA A 5 -3.95 1.89 38.49
CA ALA A 5 -3.42 0.63 38.00
C ALA A 5 -4.21 0.21 36.76
N ALA A 6 -3.52 0.13 35.62
CA ALA A 6 -4.06 -0.52 34.43
C ALA A 6 -4.04 -2.04 34.64
N GLN A 7 -5.21 -2.63 34.74
CA GLN A 7 -5.38 -4.07 34.73
C GLN A 7 -5.07 -4.61 33.32
N SER A 8 -3.99 -5.37 33.21
CA SER A 8 -3.75 -6.21 32.04
C SER A 8 -4.74 -7.37 32.07
N SER A 9 -5.69 -7.40 31.15
CA SER A 9 -6.48 -8.60 30.91
C SER A 9 -5.57 -9.63 30.26
N ALA A 10 -5.22 -10.65 31.02
CA ALA A 10 -4.60 -11.85 30.50
C ALA A 10 -5.58 -12.49 29.51
N ALA A 11 -5.15 -12.66 28.27
CA ALA A 11 -5.86 -13.47 27.30
C ALA A 11 -5.91 -14.91 27.85
N GLN A 12 -7.12 -15.40 28.07
CA GLN A 12 -7.36 -16.79 28.37
C GLN A 12 -6.92 -17.62 27.17
N SER A 13 -5.98 -18.52 27.38
CA SER A 13 -5.70 -19.61 26.46
C SER A 13 -6.98 -20.46 26.36
N THR A 14 -7.69 -20.32 25.25
CA THR A 14 -8.73 -21.28 24.88
C THR A 14 -8.04 -22.55 24.44
N ASP A 15 -8.43 -23.66 25.03
CA ASP A 15 -8.05 -25.01 24.63
C ASP A 15 -8.15 -25.13 23.10
N ALA A 16 -7.09 -25.68 22.51
CA ALA A 16 -7.03 -26.01 21.11
C ALA A 16 -8.07 -27.07 20.78
N SER A 17 -9.30 -26.67 20.47
CA SER A 17 -10.20 -27.51 19.72
C SER A 17 -9.56 -27.68 18.34
N THR A 18 -9.30 -28.91 17.95
CA THR A 18 -9.02 -29.28 16.55
C THR A 18 -10.15 -28.68 15.73
N SER A 19 -9.90 -27.56 15.09
CA SER A 19 -10.92 -26.84 14.34
C SER A 19 -11.37 -27.74 13.19
N ASP A 20 -12.68 -27.94 13.05
CA ASP A 20 -13.32 -28.48 11.83
C ASP A 20 -13.13 -27.54 10.63
N ASN A 21 -11.95 -26.96 10.49
CA ASN A 21 -11.64 -26.09 9.37
C ASN A 21 -11.39 -26.97 8.13
N PRO A 22 -12.30 -26.97 7.13
CA PRO A 22 -12.16 -27.81 5.94
C PRO A 22 -10.96 -27.43 5.07
N LEU A 23 -10.28 -26.32 5.38
CA LEU A 23 -9.10 -25.81 4.70
C LEU A 23 -7.79 -26.26 5.34
N ARG A 24 -7.87 -26.82 6.55
CA ARG A 24 -6.68 -27.23 7.27
C ARG A 24 -6.14 -28.52 6.65
N PRO A 25 -4.95 -28.53 6.04
CA PRO A 25 -4.37 -29.75 5.49
C PRO A 25 -4.09 -30.77 6.61
N ASP A 26 -4.17 -32.04 6.28
CA ASP A 26 -3.89 -33.14 7.23
C ASP A 26 -2.42 -33.19 7.65
N THR A 27 -1.53 -32.77 6.77
CA THR A 27 -0.09 -32.69 7.00
C THR A 27 0.36 -31.24 7.04
N LEU A 28 1.38 -30.97 7.85
CA LEU A 28 2.01 -29.64 7.87
C LEU A 28 2.51 -29.28 6.49
N ASP A 29 2.02 -28.18 5.97
CA ASP A 29 2.38 -27.61 4.67
C ASP A 29 3.25 -26.37 4.84
N THR A 30 3.81 -25.86 3.75
CA THR A 30 4.57 -24.60 3.73
C THR A 30 4.20 -23.81 2.49
N ILE A 31 3.84 -22.54 2.69
CA ILE A 31 3.60 -21.59 1.60
C ILE A 31 4.62 -20.48 1.64
N THR A 32 5.05 -20.04 0.46
CA THR A 32 5.96 -18.91 0.26
C THR A 32 5.21 -17.73 -0.31
N VAL A 33 5.26 -16.60 0.40
CA VAL A 33 4.63 -15.34 -0.02
C VAL A 33 5.70 -14.32 -0.37
N VAL A 34 5.67 -13.83 -1.61
CA VAL A 34 6.58 -12.78 -2.08
C VAL A 34 6.01 -11.41 -1.73
N LEU A 35 6.79 -10.64 -0.99
CA LEU A 35 6.49 -9.28 -0.57
C LEU A 35 7.52 -8.31 -1.17
N PHE A 36 7.13 -7.05 -1.34
CA PHE A 36 8.06 -6.01 -1.75
C PHE A 36 8.42 -5.11 -0.57
N GLY A 37 9.71 -4.82 -0.44
CA GLY A 37 10.28 -4.05 0.65
C GLY A 37 11.55 -4.70 1.17
N GLU A 38 11.99 -4.24 2.33
CA GLU A 38 13.13 -4.81 3.04
C GLU A 38 12.63 -5.61 4.25
N GLU A 39 13.23 -6.77 4.44
CA GLU A 39 12.97 -7.56 5.62
C GLU A 39 13.48 -6.82 6.87
N SER A 40 12.59 -6.65 7.86
CA SER A 40 12.99 -6.03 9.12
C SER A 40 13.27 -7.09 10.18
N PRO A 41 14.33 -6.90 11.01
CA PRO A 41 14.60 -7.81 12.14
C PRO A 41 13.41 -7.98 13.08
N ARG A 42 12.57 -6.94 13.20
CA ARG A 42 11.35 -7.00 14.01
C ARG A 42 10.28 -7.90 13.41
N MET A 43 10.15 -7.92 12.09
CA MET A 43 9.21 -8.83 11.40
C MET A 43 9.68 -10.28 11.54
N GLN A 44 10.96 -10.56 11.33
CA GLN A 44 11.52 -11.90 11.54
C GLN A 44 11.21 -12.39 12.95
N GLN A 45 11.53 -11.59 13.95
CA GLN A 45 11.25 -11.93 15.36
C GLN A 45 9.76 -12.21 15.60
N LEU A 46 8.85 -11.39 15.06
CA LEU A 46 7.41 -11.59 15.22
C LEU A 46 6.91 -12.85 14.53
N MET A 47 7.43 -13.17 13.35
CA MET A 47 7.11 -14.39 12.64
C MET A 47 7.55 -15.61 13.46
N GLU A 48 8.78 -15.63 13.96
CA GLU A 48 9.34 -16.73 14.74
C GLU A 48 8.67 -16.91 16.11
N GLU A 49 8.48 -15.81 16.85
CA GLU A 49 7.99 -15.86 18.24
C GLU A 49 6.46 -16.01 18.34
N LYS A 50 5.69 -15.63 17.31
CA LYS A 50 4.25 -15.50 17.43
C LYS A 50 3.48 -16.02 16.22
N TYR A 51 3.69 -15.42 15.05
CA TYR A 51 2.76 -15.64 13.94
C TYR A 51 2.90 -17.03 13.32
N GLN A 52 4.10 -17.58 13.25
CA GLN A 52 4.30 -18.92 12.70
C GLN A 52 3.51 -19.98 13.47
N GLN A 53 3.47 -19.89 14.81
CA GLN A 53 2.71 -20.80 15.62
C GLN A 53 1.20 -20.63 15.39
N VAL A 54 0.72 -19.42 15.24
CA VAL A 54 -0.70 -19.14 14.92
C VAL A 54 -1.08 -19.79 13.59
N PHE A 55 -0.27 -19.66 12.55
CA PHE A 55 -0.54 -20.31 11.26
C PHE A 55 -0.55 -21.83 11.37
N ILE A 56 0.38 -22.40 12.11
CA ILE A 56 0.43 -23.84 12.31
C ILE A 56 -0.82 -24.33 13.07
N ASP A 57 -1.21 -23.64 14.13
CA ASP A 57 -2.34 -24.02 14.95
C ASP A 57 -3.67 -23.89 14.20
N GLU A 58 -3.88 -22.79 13.48
CA GLU A 58 -5.13 -22.47 12.80
C GLU A 58 -5.29 -23.22 11.47
N ILE A 59 -4.26 -23.25 10.65
CA ILE A 59 -4.33 -23.78 9.29
C ILE A 59 -3.31 -24.89 8.96
N ASN A 60 -2.56 -25.38 9.94
CA ASN A 60 -1.51 -26.40 9.76
C ASN A 60 -0.52 -26.08 8.63
N THR A 61 -0.14 -24.81 8.53
CA THR A 61 0.71 -24.34 7.45
C THR A 61 1.78 -23.40 8.00
N LYS A 62 3.01 -23.55 7.52
CA LYS A 62 4.08 -22.57 7.72
C LYS A 62 3.98 -21.50 6.65
N VAL A 63 4.24 -20.27 7.03
CA VAL A 63 4.30 -19.12 6.10
C VAL A 63 5.72 -18.61 6.02
N GLU A 64 6.35 -18.74 4.88
CA GLU A 64 7.66 -18.18 4.58
C GLU A 64 7.49 -16.89 3.79
N LEU A 65 8.16 -15.81 4.24
CA LEU A 65 8.11 -14.52 3.58
C LEU A 65 9.39 -14.31 2.78
N MET A 66 9.24 -14.06 1.48
CA MET A 66 10.35 -13.72 0.60
C MET A 66 10.27 -12.24 0.25
N TYR A 67 11.30 -11.48 0.62
CA TYR A 67 11.34 -10.04 0.35
C TYR A 67 12.12 -9.72 -0.93
N LEU A 68 11.53 -8.90 -1.77
CA LEU A 68 12.16 -8.32 -2.95
C LEU A 68 12.17 -6.80 -2.84
N PRO A 69 13.21 -6.11 -3.34
CA PRO A 69 13.24 -4.66 -3.36
C PRO A 69 12.04 -4.08 -4.12
N TRP A 70 11.54 -2.93 -3.70
CA TRP A 70 10.46 -2.22 -4.40
C TRP A 70 10.74 -1.93 -5.88
N THR A 71 12.01 -1.78 -6.24
CA THR A 71 12.45 -1.59 -7.63
C THR A 71 12.16 -2.79 -8.53
N GLU A 72 11.92 -3.96 -7.94
CA GLU A 72 11.59 -5.19 -8.65
C GLU A 72 10.08 -5.45 -8.75
N ASN A 73 9.26 -4.50 -8.24
CA ASN A 73 7.81 -4.57 -8.34
C ASN A 73 7.35 -4.12 -9.72
N GLY A 74 6.61 -4.98 -10.40
CA GLY A 74 5.97 -4.68 -11.67
C GLY A 74 6.34 -5.62 -12.81
N ALA A 75 5.80 -5.32 -13.98
CA ALA A 75 6.01 -6.12 -15.19
C ALA A 75 7.48 -6.13 -15.64
N GLY A 76 8.01 -7.33 -15.87
CA GLY A 76 9.42 -7.52 -16.23
C GLY A 76 10.38 -7.49 -15.03
N GLY A 77 9.88 -7.33 -13.82
CA GLY A 77 10.66 -7.40 -12.58
C GLY A 77 11.06 -8.83 -12.21
N LYS A 78 11.61 -8.96 -11.01
CA LYS A 78 12.17 -10.23 -10.55
C LYS A 78 11.14 -11.36 -10.49
N VAL A 79 9.89 -11.08 -10.12
CA VAL A 79 8.85 -12.10 -10.04
C VAL A 79 8.54 -12.71 -11.41
N ASP A 80 8.48 -11.90 -12.47
CA ASP A 80 8.34 -12.42 -13.85
C ASP A 80 9.49 -13.37 -14.22
N LEU A 81 10.70 -13.06 -13.81
CA LEU A 81 11.88 -13.91 -14.04
C LEU A 81 11.83 -15.19 -13.20
N MET A 82 11.36 -15.11 -11.96
CA MET A 82 11.17 -16.28 -11.09
C MET A 82 10.18 -17.26 -11.73
N ILE A 83 9.02 -16.78 -12.17
CA ILE A 83 8.01 -17.60 -12.86
C ILE A 83 8.61 -18.21 -14.12
N ALA A 84 9.28 -17.41 -14.94
CA ALA A 84 9.88 -17.88 -16.20
C ALA A 84 10.99 -18.91 -15.99
N SER A 85 11.70 -18.87 -14.84
CA SER A 85 12.74 -19.84 -14.48
C SER A 85 12.21 -21.07 -13.75
N GLY A 86 10.91 -21.13 -13.44
CA GLY A 86 10.29 -22.21 -12.67
C GLY A 86 10.62 -22.16 -11.18
N GLN A 87 11.00 -21.00 -10.64
CA GLN A 87 11.16 -20.83 -9.20
C GLN A 87 9.77 -20.82 -8.56
N GLU A 88 9.57 -21.71 -7.59
CA GLU A 88 8.27 -21.88 -6.91
C GLU A 88 8.06 -20.80 -5.84
N PHE A 89 6.85 -20.30 -5.77
CA PHE A 89 6.24 -19.53 -4.68
C PHE A 89 4.72 -19.59 -4.84
N ASP A 90 3.97 -19.33 -3.76
CA ASP A 90 2.52 -19.57 -3.74
C ASP A 90 1.70 -18.29 -3.97
N ALA A 91 2.19 -17.17 -3.47
CA ALA A 91 1.51 -15.88 -3.63
C ALA A 91 2.49 -14.72 -3.74
N CYS A 92 2.06 -13.65 -4.40
CA CYS A 92 2.79 -12.38 -4.43
C CYS A 92 1.83 -11.19 -4.45
N ILE A 93 2.30 -10.03 -4.01
CA ILE A 93 1.58 -8.78 -4.18
C ILE A 93 1.69 -8.34 -5.66
N VAL A 94 0.58 -7.92 -6.23
CA VAL A 94 0.50 -7.48 -7.62
C VAL A 94 -0.31 -6.17 -7.71
N ASP A 95 0.20 -5.18 -8.45
CA ASP A 95 -0.57 -4.00 -8.80
C ASP A 95 -1.47 -4.26 -10.04
N PRO A 96 -2.51 -3.44 -10.29
CA PRO A 96 -3.43 -3.69 -11.41
C PRO A 96 -2.75 -3.72 -12.79
N THR A 97 -1.72 -2.89 -13.01
CA THR A 97 -1.02 -2.83 -14.31
C THR A 97 -0.24 -4.12 -14.54
N TRP A 98 0.46 -4.58 -13.52
CA TRP A 98 1.18 -5.84 -13.59
C TRP A 98 0.23 -7.04 -13.62
N ALA A 99 -0.91 -7.00 -12.92
CA ALA A 99 -1.93 -8.04 -12.99
C ALA A 99 -2.42 -8.27 -14.42
N ALA A 100 -2.72 -7.21 -15.17
CA ALA A 100 -3.13 -7.30 -16.57
C ALA A 100 -2.07 -7.98 -17.46
N SER A 101 -0.80 -7.59 -17.27
CA SER A 101 0.33 -8.21 -17.98
C SER A 101 0.52 -9.68 -17.60
N SER A 102 0.43 -10.01 -16.32
CA SER A 102 0.60 -11.37 -15.79
C SER A 102 -0.54 -12.29 -16.20
N TYR A 103 -1.78 -11.76 -16.22
CA TYR A 103 -2.92 -12.47 -16.78
C TYR A 103 -2.68 -12.85 -18.25
N SER A 104 -2.25 -11.89 -19.08
CA SER A 104 -1.97 -12.15 -20.52
C SER A 104 -0.91 -13.22 -20.74
N LYS A 105 0.00 -13.40 -19.81
CA LYS A 105 1.07 -14.43 -19.84
C LYS A 105 0.61 -15.76 -19.25
N GLY A 106 -0.58 -15.84 -18.67
CA GLY A 106 -1.09 -17.03 -17.98
C GLY A 106 -0.41 -17.31 -16.64
N TYR A 107 0.10 -16.28 -15.97
CA TYR A 107 0.79 -16.41 -14.67
C TYR A 107 -0.16 -16.40 -13.48
N LEU A 108 -1.38 -15.88 -13.65
CA LEU A 108 -2.36 -15.77 -12.59
C LEU A 108 -3.40 -16.89 -12.68
N GLN A 109 -3.83 -17.34 -11.52
CA GLN A 109 -4.90 -18.33 -11.38
C GLN A 109 -6.24 -17.62 -11.19
N ASP A 110 -7.31 -18.18 -11.74
CA ASP A 110 -8.68 -17.74 -11.43
C ASP A 110 -9.03 -18.07 -9.97
N LEU A 111 -9.37 -17.08 -9.20
CA LEU A 111 -9.69 -17.16 -7.79
C LEU A 111 -11.19 -17.04 -7.50
N SER A 112 -12.06 -16.95 -8.51
CA SER A 112 -13.48 -16.71 -8.33
C SER A 112 -14.12 -17.70 -7.36
N ASP A 113 -13.97 -19.00 -7.60
CA ASP A 113 -14.51 -20.05 -6.75
C ASP A 113 -13.87 -20.06 -5.35
N VAL A 114 -12.57 -19.71 -5.27
CA VAL A 114 -11.82 -19.66 -4.00
C VAL A 114 -12.35 -18.53 -3.12
N ILE A 115 -12.56 -17.34 -3.69
CA ILE A 115 -13.07 -16.18 -2.98
C ILE A 115 -14.48 -16.46 -2.44
N ASP A 116 -15.38 -16.94 -3.28
CA ASP A 116 -16.76 -17.20 -2.90
C ASP A 116 -16.87 -18.32 -1.84
N LYS A 117 -16.04 -19.34 -1.94
CA LYS A 117 -16.07 -20.48 -1.04
C LYS A 117 -15.41 -20.21 0.32
N TYR A 118 -14.29 -19.49 0.33
CA TYR A 118 -13.41 -19.41 1.49
C TYR A 118 -13.36 -18.03 2.14
N LEU A 119 -13.81 -16.99 1.42
CA LEU A 119 -13.80 -15.61 1.87
C LEU A 119 -15.17 -14.92 1.69
N PRO A 120 -16.32 -15.61 1.96
CA PRO A 120 -17.64 -15.04 1.67
C PRO A 120 -17.89 -13.73 2.42
N ASP A 121 -17.61 -13.70 3.73
CA ASP A 121 -17.81 -12.50 4.56
C ASP A 121 -16.89 -11.35 4.14
N TRP A 122 -15.67 -11.68 3.73
CA TRP A 122 -14.72 -10.69 3.24
C TRP A 122 -15.16 -10.14 1.89
N HIS A 123 -15.63 -11.00 0.98
CA HIS A 123 -16.16 -10.63 -0.33
C HIS A 123 -17.40 -9.73 -0.20
N GLU A 124 -18.32 -10.08 0.70
CA GLU A 124 -19.53 -9.28 0.95
C GLU A 124 -19.21 -7.88 1.49
N ASN A 125 -18.18 -7.76 2.34
CA ASN A 125 -17.78 -6.50 2.94
C ASN A 125 -16.82 -5.67 2.09
N MET A 126 -16.27 -6.25 1.01
CA MET A 126 -15.37 -5.55 0.09
C MET A 126 -16.16 -4.62 -0.85
N ASN A 127 -15.57 -3.49 -1.19
CA ASN A 127 -16.12 -2.67 -2.25
C ASN A 127 -16.08 -3.44 -3.59
N ALA A 128 -17.24 -3.66 -4.20
CA ALA A 128 -17.35 -4.42 -5.45
C ALA A 128 -16.43 -3.90 -6.56
N THR A 129 -16.22 -2.57 -6.64
CA THR A 129 -15.32 -1.96 -7.63
C THR A 129 -13.84 -2.25 -7.38
N ALA A 130 -13.46 -2.72 -6.19
CA ALA A 130 -12.09 -3.11 -5.91
C ALA A 130 -11.63 -4.33 -6.71
N PHE A 131 -12.58 -5.20 -7.08
CA PHE A 131 -12.30 -6.36 -7.92
C PHE A 131 -12.21 -6.05 -9.41
N ASP A 132 -12.81 -4.94 -9.86
CA ASP A 132 -12.90 -4.63 -11.30
C ASP A 132 -11.52 -4.49 -11.94
N ALA A 133 -10.54 -3.99 -11.21
CA ALA A 133 -9.16 -3.87 -11.66
C ALA A 133 -8.45 -5.22 -11.90
N TYR A 134 -8.98 -6.30 -11.32
CA TYR A 134 -8.41 -7.65 -11.38
C TYR A 134 -9.35 -8.66 -12.05
N ARG A 135 -10.38 -8.16 -12.72
CA ARG A 135 -11.35 -9.00 -13.43
C ARG A 135 -11.00 -9.11 -14.91
N TYR A 136 -10.74 -10.31 -15.37
CA TYR A 136 -10.42 -10.62 -16.77
C TYR A 136 -11.28 -11.78 -17.25
N ASP A 137 -11.87 -11.66 -18.42
CA ASP A 137 -12.73 -12.69 -19.06
C ASP A 137 -13.77 -13.33 -18.13
N GLY A 138 -14.29 -12.55 -17.19
CA GLY A 138 -15.32 -12.97 -16.23
C GLY A 138 -14.80 -13.56 -14.92
N GLY A 139 -13.52 -13.93 -14.83
CA GLY A 139 -12.87 -14.42 -13.61
C GLY A 139 -12.21 -13.30 -12.80
N VAL A 140 -11.84 -13.60 -11.56
CA VAL A 140 -11.10 -12.71 -10.65
C VAL A 140 -9.72 -13.31 -10.39
N TYR A 141 -8.66 -12.55 -10.66
CA TYR A 141 -7.29 -13.05 -10.68
C TYR A 141 -6.38 -12.45 -9.60
N ALA A 142 -6.91 -11.64 -8.72
CA ALA A 142 -6.23 -11.21 -7.51
C ALA A 142 -7.23 -10.83 -6.42
N ILE A 143 -6.78 -10.90 -5.18
CA ILE A 143 -7.55 -10.49 -4.01
C ILE A 143 -7.13 -9.05 -3.66
N PRO A 144 -8.04 -8.06 -3.76
CA PRO A 144 -7.72 -6.69 -3.34
C PRO A 144 -7.36 -6.64 -1.85
N ILE A 145 -6.27 -5.95 -1.51
CA ILE A 145 -5.80 -5.85 -0.12
C ILE A 145 -6.35 -4.63 0.64
N GLY A 146 -7.14 -3.80 0.01
CA GLY A 146 -7.78 -2.64 0.64
C GLY A 146 -9.26 -2.63 0.36
N ASN A 147 -10.08 -2.59 1.41
CA ASN A 147 -11.52 -2.75 1.24
C ASN A 147 -12.34 -1.46 1.28
N LYS A 148 -11.76 -0.36 1.71
CA LYS A 148 -12.47 0.92 1.78
C LYS A 148 -11.57 2.03 1.29
N PRO A 149 -12.08 2.94 0.47
CA PRO A 149 -11.38 4.19 0.26
C PRO A 149 -11.28 4.86 1.64
N THR A 150 -10.10 4.78 2.21
CA THR A 150 -9.79 5.52 3.42
C THR A 150 -9.62 6.97 2.99
N ALA A 151 -10.59 7.78 3.36
CA ALA A 151 -10.56 9.19 3.04
C ALA A 151 -9.23 9.81 3.52
N GLY A 152 -8.52 10.43 2.58
CA GLY A 152 -7.38 11.29 2.91
C GLY A 152 -6.07 10.61 3.31
N VAL A 153 -5.76 9.41 2.80
CA VAL A 153 -4.71 8.61 3.42
C VAL A 153 -3.34 8.68 2.79
N TYR A 154 -3.20 8.98 1.52
CA TYR A 154 -1.93 8.68 0.87
C TYR A 154 -0.98 9.87 0.70
N ASN A 155 -1.49 11.06 0.60
CA ASN A 155 -0.64 12.23 0.35
C ASN A 155 -0.95 13.30 1.39
N THR A 156 -0.15 13.32 2.44
CA THR A 156 -0.26 14.27 3.55
C THR A 156 1.06 15.00 3.72
N VAL A 157 1.00 16.29 3.90
CA VAL A 157 2.16 17.07 4.28
C VAL A 157 2.32 16.99 5.79
N CYS A 158 3.42 16.42 6.24
CA CYS A 158 3.78 16.40 7.66
C CYS A 158 4.81 17.50 7.93
N VAL A 159 4.53 18.33 8.89
CA VAL A 159 5.44 19.39 9.33
C VAL A 159 5.88 19.16 10.77
N ARG A 160 7.07 19.60 11.09
CA ARG A 160 7.60 19.54 12.47
C ARG A 160 7.08 20.74 13.27
N GLN A 161 6.32 20.44 14.31
CA GLN A 161 5.72 21.48 15.18
C GLN A 161 6.78 22.34 15.86
N ASP A 162 7.88 21.72 16.32
CA ASP A 162 8.97 22.46 16.96
C ASP A 162 9.64 23.49 16.04
N ILE A 163 9.67 23.22 14.74
CA ILE A 163 10.15 24.18 13.74
C ILE A 163 9.11 25.28 13.51
N MET A 164 7.83 24.93 13.38
CA MET A 164 6.76 25.93 13.29
C MET A 164 6.81 26.92 14.45
N ASP A 165 6.91 26.41 15.68
CA ASP A 165 7.01 27.22 16.89
C ASP A 165 8.25 28.14 16.85
N ALA A 166 9.40 27.62 16.43
CA ALA A 166 10.66 28.36 16.36
C ALA A 166 10.65 29.48 15.32
N ILE A 167 9.90 29.31 14.24
CA ILE A 167 9.76 30.34 13.18
C ILE A 167 8.53 31.23 13.37
N GLY A 168 7.75 31.02 14.43
CA GLY A 168 6.58 31.81 14.77
C GLY A 168 5.40 31.59 13.82
N MET A 169 5.22 30.37 13.31
CA MET A 169 4.08 29.97 12.49
C MET A 169 3.09 29.13 13.30
N ASP A 170 1.86 29.60 13.43
CA ASP A 170 0.81 28.91 14.15
C ASP A 170 0.06 27.88 13.28
N ASN A 171 0.04 28.09 11.97
CA ASN A 171 -0.71 27.27 11.02
C ASN A 171 -0.09 27.34 9.63
N ILE A 172 -0.35 26.30 8.83
CA ILE A 172 -0.10 26.25 7.38
C ILE A 172 -1.44 26.02 6.70
N ALA A 173 -2.01 27.06 6.10
CA ALA A 173 -3.31 27.02 5.46
C ALA A 173 -3.23 27.14 3.93
N THR A 174 -2.12 27.71 3.42
CA THR A 174 -1.91 27.99 2.00
C THR A 174 -0.59 27.41 1.50
N LEU A 175 -0.41 27.36 0.18
CA LEU A 175 0.88 27.01 -0.42
C LEU A 175 1.97 28.01 -0.08
N ASP A 176 1.62 29.29 0.05
CA ASP A 176 2.58 30.33 0.44
C ASP A 176 3.09 30.13 1.86
N ASP A 177 2.20 29.69 2.79
CA ASP A 177 2.60 29.32 4.14
C ASP A 177 3.54 28.11 4.12
N LEU A 178 3.21 27.09 3.32
CA LEU A 178 4.05 25.91 3.17
C LEU A 178 5.41 26.24 2.58
N THR A 179 5.44 27.09 1.55
CA THR A 179 6.69 27.59 0.95
C THR A 179 7.52 28.35 1.99
N THR A 180 6.90 29.25 2.74
CA THR A 180 7.57 30.01 3.82
C THR A 180 8.13 29.08 4.90
N TYR A 181 7.38 28.05 5.30
CA TYR A 181 7.88 27.02 6.22
C TYR A 181 9.09 26.30 5.65
N ALA A 182 8.99 25.83 4.38
CA ALA A 182 10.05 25.07 3.72
C ALA A 182 11.35 25.89 3.59
N GLU A 183 11.26 27.15 3.17
CA GLU A 183 12.41 28.06 3.07
C GLU A 183 13.10 28.24 4.43
N LYS A 184 12.33 28.52 5.48
CA LYS A 184 12.88 28.72 6.83
C LYS A 184 13.42 27.42 7.43
N ALA A 185 12.77 26.28 7.18
CA ALA A 185 13.25 24.98 7.63
C ALA A 185 14.59 24.63 6.96
N LYS A 186 14.73 24.94 5.67
CA LYS A 186 15.98 24.78 4.93
C LYS A 186 17.07 25.71 5.45
N GLU A 187 16.77 26.99 5.60
CA GLU A 187 17.73 28.01 6.02
C GLU A 187 18.27 27.76 7.44
N GLN A 188 17.39 27.44 8.39
CA GLN A 188 17.76 27.33 9.82
C GLN A 188 18.18 25.92 10.23
N TYR A 189 17.65 24.88 9.58
CA TYR A 189 17.84 23.50 9.98
C TYR A 189 18.41 22.59 8.90
N GLY A 190 18.61 23.09 7.66
CA GLY A 190 19.11 22.30 6.53
C GLY A 190 18.14 21.23 6.06
N LEU A 191 16.85 21.37 6.35
CA LEU A 191 15.80 20.42 5.96
C LEU A 191 15.19 20.79 4.61
N TYR A 192 14.77 19.78 3.86
CA TYR A 192 14.08 19.94 2.59
C TYR A 192 12.60 19.53 2.73
N ALA A 193 11.72 20.25 2.03
CA ALA A 193 10.27 20.05 2.14
C ALA A 193 9.79 18.78 1.42
N THR A 194 10.45 18.38 0.32
CA THR A 194 10.08 17.20 -0.47
C THR A 194 11.32 16.43 -0.89
N TYR A 195 11.17 15.14 -1.15
CA TYR A 195 12.23 14.28 -1.65
C TYR A 195 12.30 14.29 -3.18
N GLU A 196 11.14 14.39 -3.84
CA GLU A 196 11.00 14.23 -5.29
C GLU A 196 10.04 15.26 -5.88
N LEU A 197 10.20 15.57 -7.15
CA LEU A 197 9.26 16.42 -7.89
C LEU A 197 7.84 15.85 -7.91
N ALA A 198 7.72 14.52 -7.87
CA ALA A 198 6.42 13.85 -7.77
C ALA A 198 5.65 14.26 -6.52
N ASP A 199 6.33 14.38 -5.37
CA ASP A 199 5.69 14.80 -4.11
C ASP A 199 5.16 16.23 -4.23
N ALA A 200 5.94 17.15 -4.79
CA ALA A 200 5.50 18.51 -5.07
C ALA A 200 4.28 18.53 -6.00
N ALA A 201 4.25 17.69 -7.04
CA ALA A 201 3.12 17.57 -7.95
C ALA A 201 1.85 17.09 -7.24
N TYR A 202 1.96 16.15 -6.28
CA TYR A 202 0.82 15.71 -5.47
C TYR A 202 0.28 16.81 -4.56
N ILE A 203 1.17 17.59 -3.94
CA ILE A 203 0.78 18.74 -3.11
C ILE A 203 0.02 19.77 -3.96
N ILE A 204 0.57 20.15 -5.08
CA ILE A 204 -0.03 21.14 -5.99
C ILE A 204 -1.38 20.64 -6.51
N ARG A 205 -1.50 19.36 -6.88
CA ARG A 205 -2.76 18.77 -7.30
C ARG A 205 -3.83 18.88 -6.19
N GLY A 206 -3.46 18.60 -4.95
CA GLY A 206 -4.37 18.66 -3.81
C GLY A 206 -4.82 20.07 -3.43
N THR A 207 -4.12 21.08 -3.92
CA THR A 207 -4.40 22.50 -3.68
C THR A 207 -4.86 23.27 -4.93
N SER A 208 -4.94 22.60 -6.08
CA SER A 208 -5.49 23.15 -7.31
C SER A 208 -7.01 23.35 -7.21
N ASP A 209 -7.52 24.39 -7.85
CA ASP A 209 -8.97 24.59 -8.01
C ASP A 209 -9.61 23.57 -8.96
N ARG A 210 -8.81 22.79 -9.66
CA ARG A 210 -9.24 21.73 -10.58
C ARG A 210 -9.34 20.40 -9.87
N ASN A 211 -10.35 19.62 -10.19
CA ASN A 211 -10.58 18.29 -9.61
C ASN A 211 -9.78 17.22 -10.37
N LEU A 212 -8.47 17.21 -10.16
CA LEU A 212 -7.52 16.37 -10.91
C LEU A 212 -7.27 15.04 -10.20
N ILE A 213 -7.34 13.95 -10.95
CA ILE A 213 -6.90 12.62 -10.50
C ILE A 213 -5.80 12.08 -11.43
N THR A 214 -4.91 11.29 -10.88
CA THR A 214 -3.87 10.62 -11.67
C THR A 214 -4.44 9.40 -12.39
N VAL A 215 -3.96 9.18 -13.61
CA VAL A 215 -4.18 7.93 -14.33
C VAL A 215 -2.94 7.07 -14.12
N ASP A 216 -2.99 6.22 -13.11
CA ASP A 216 -1.88 5.36 -12.70
C ASP A 216 -0.57 6.16 -12.47
N LYS A 217 0.56 5.54 -12.72
CA LYS A 217 1.91 6.16 -12.62
C LYS A 217 2.28 7.01 -13.84
N SER A 218 1.31 7.33 -14.69
CA SER A 218 1.54 8.15 -15.88
C SER A 218 1.58 9.63 -15.57
N ASN A 219 2.23 10.40 -16.42
CA ASN A 219 2.17 11.87 -16.38
C ASN A 219 0.85 12.41 -16.96
N LEU A 220 -0.18 11.57 -16.98
CA LEU A 220 -1.50 11.88 -17.47
C LEU A 220 -2.48 11.94 -16.32
N TRP A 221 -3.23 13.03 -16.24
CA TRP A 221 -4.28 13.24 -15.28
C TRP A 221 -5.64 13.32 -15.95
N ILE A 222 -6.70 13.14 -15.20
CA ILE A 222 -8.07 13.40 -15.63
C ILE A 222 -8.61 14.54 -14.79
N ASP A 223 -9.10 15.57 -15.46
CA ASP A 223 -9.95 16.55 -14.83
C ASP A 223 -11.35 15.96 -14.69
N GLN A 224 -11.78 15.75 -13.44
CA GLN A 224 -13.04 15.06 -13.17
C GLN A 224 -14.29 15.90 -13.51
N ASP A 225 -14.14 17.20 -13.59
CA ASP A 225 -15.24 18.11 -13.91
C ASP A 225 -15.48 18.16 -15.41
N THR A 226 -14.41 18.29 -16.19
CA THR A 226 -14.48 18.34 -17.66
C THR A 226 -14.46 16.96 -18.32
N LYS A 227 -13.98 15.92 -17.62
CA LYS A 227 -13.72 14.57 -18.14
C LYS A 227 -12.61 14.51 -19.19
N GLU A 228 -11.77 15.52 -19.24
CA GLU A 228 -10.68 15.61 -20.18
C GLU A 228 -9.37 15.09 -19.59
N PHE A 229 -8.53 14.55 -20.45
CA PHE A 229 -7.16 14.21 -20.09
C PHE A 229 -6.30 15.47 -20.04
N VAL A 230 -5.47 15.56 -19.01
CA VAL A 230 -4.55 16.67 -18.79
C VAL A 230 -3.13 16.12 -18.73
N SER A 231 -2.27 16.59 -19.61
CA SER A 231 -0.83 16.30 -19.50
C SER A 231 -0.28 17.04 -18.28
N LEU A 232 0.31 16.30 -17.34
CA LEU A 232 0.95 16.93 -16.18
C LEU A 232 2.01 17.96 -16.61
N VAL A 233 2.86 17.59 -17.55
CA VAL A 233 4.02 18.41 -17.97
C VAL A 233 3.61 19.75 -18.59
N ASP A 234 2.44 19.78 -19.25
CA ASP A 234 1.92 20.97 -19.93
C ASP A 234 0.93 21.76 -19.05
N SER A 235 0.80 21.40 -17.78
CA SER A 235 -0.17 22.00 -16.87
C SER A 235 0.45 23.13 -16.03
N PRO A 236 -0.32 24.15 -15.61
CA PRO A 236 0.14 25.16 -14.65
C PRO A 236 0.47 24.55 -13.29
N GLU A 237 -0.16 23.43 -12.94
CA GLU A 237 0.13 22.69 -11.74
C GLU A 237 1.57 22.12 -11.75
N PHE A 238 2.07 21.69 -12.89
CA PHE A 238 3.46 21.25 -13.01
C PHE A 238 4.45 22.38 -12.83
N GLU A 239 4.18 23.54 -13.42
CA GLU A 239 5.03 24.73 -13.23
C GLU A 239 5.09 25.12 -11.73
N ALA A 240 3.94 25.08 -11.04
CA ALA A 240 3.88 25.34 -9.61
C ALA A 240 4.64 24.28 -8.80
N ALA A 241 4.54 22.99 -9.18
CA ALA A 241 5.27 21.91 -8.54
C ALA A 241 6.79 22.07 -8.70
N VAL A 242 7.26 22.44 -9.89
CA VAL A 242 8.69 22.73 -10.14
C VAL A 242 9.18 23.91 -9.29
N LYS A 243 8.38 24.94 -9.14
CA LYS A 243 8.72 26.07 -8.26
C LYS A 243 8.81 25.63 -6.80
N LEU A 244 7.83 24.87 -6.32
CA LEU A 244 7.85 24.36 -4.95
C LEU A 244 9.05 23.43 -4.68
N TYR A 245 9.39 22.60 -5.64
CA TYR A 245 10.52 21.66 -5.54
C TYR A 245 11.88 22.37 -5.48
N ASN A 246 12.02 23.49 -6.17
CA ASN A 246 13.29 24.24 -6.24
C ASN A 246 13.52 25.20 -5.06
N ASN A 247 12.52 25.47 -4.23
CA ASN A 247 12.64 26.30 -3.03
C ASN A 247 13.19 25.48 -1.85
#